data_31f739d160467fdab9d083639f1ce01d
#
_entry.id   31f739d160467fdab9d083639f1ce01d
#
_cell.length_a   1.000
_cell.length_b   1.000
_cell.length_c   1.000
_cell.angle_alpha   90.00
_cell.angle_beta   90.00
_cell.angle_gamma   90.00
#
_symmetry.space_group_name_H-M   'P 1'
#
loop_
_entity.id
_entity.type
_entity.pdbx_description
1 polymer ?
#
loop_
_entity_poly.entity_id
_entity_poly.type
_entity_poly.pdbx_seq_one_letter_code
_entity_poly.pdbx_strand_id
1 'polypeptide(L)'
;MSANLATQVAAMNHLQFGPMGLSGDFNGDGYTDLAHVEPATNHWHVILNSSSTFGQEQTWLSTTLPSSTIPLVGDAEADGKADLILWNSSSGSWQVATSTGSSFSPPTTWHPGFGAGQTPLMGDFNGDQRLDAGTVSNGAWTVALSTGSGFGSPTTWLSGFGSGATPLTGDFNGDGLTDVAAASGGTLSVALSD
;
A
#
# COMPACT_ATOMS: atom_id res chain seq x y z
N MET A 1 1.83 24.34 -24.78
CA MET A 1 1.33 23.11 -24.11
C MET A 1 2.11 21.83 -24.50
N SER A 2 2.79 21.75 -25.64
CA SER A 2 3.50 20.51 -26.06
C SER A 2 4.88 20.29 -25.44
N ALA A 3 5.57 21.34 -24.99
CA ALA A 3 6.91 21.21 -24.41
C ALA A 3 6.93 20.56 -23.02
N ASN A 4 5.86 20.71 -22.24
CA ASN A 4 5.78 20.19 -20.87
C ASN A 4 5.57 18.66 -20.87
N LEU A 5 4.75 18.13 -21.78
CA LEU A 5 4.50 16.70 -21.88
C LEU A 5 5.76 15.92 -22.33
N ALA A 6 6.51 16.47 -23.29
CA ALA A 6 7.76 15.85 -23.75
C ALA A 6 8.86 15.83 -22.70
N THR A 7 8.94 16.89 -21.84
CA THR A 7 9.88 16.94 -20.71
C THR A 7 9.48 15.98 -19.60
N GLN A 8 8.18 15.82 -19.32
CA GLN A 8 7.66 14.85 -18.36
C GLN A 8 7.91 13.41 -18.83
N VAL A 9 7.65 13.11 -20.10
CA VAL A 9 7.93 11.78 -20.68
C VAL A 9 9.42 11.47 -20.70
N ALA A 10 10.29 12.47 -20.95
CA ALA A 10 11.74 12.27 -20.89
C ALA A 10 12.24 12.04 -19.45
N ALA A 11 11.66 12.71 -18.45
CA ALA A 11 11.96 12.45 -17.04
C ALA A 11 11.49 11.03 -16.64
N MET A 12 10.30 10.61 -17.06
CA MET A 12 9.78 9.26 -16.82
C MET A 12 10.58 8.16 -17.53
N ASN A 13 11.13 8.42 -18.72
CA ASN A 13 11.96 7.45 -19.44
C ASN A 13 13.36 7.25 -18.82
N HIS A 14 13.80 8.12 -17.92
CA HIS A 14 15.04 7.95 -17.15
C HIS A 14 14.83 7.18 -15.84
N LEU A 15 13.56 7.03 -15.44
CA LEU A 15 13.19 6.24 -14.28
C LEU A 15 13.17 4.77 -14.70
N GLN A 16 14.28 4.07 -14.48
CA GLN A 16 14.23 2.61 -14.38
C GLN A 16 13.45 2.29 -13.10
N PHE A 17 12.12 2.32 -13.17
CA PHE A 17 11.31 1.75 -12.11
C PHE A 17 11.79 0.31 -11.94
N GLY A 18 12.37 0.00 -10.80
CA GLY A 18 12.51 -1.38 -10.36
C GLY A 18 11.11 -2.03 -10.39
N PRO A 19 10.99 -3.33 -10.23
CA PRO A 19 9.73 -4.06 -10.41
C PRO A 19 8.59 -3.64 -9.46
N MET A 20 8.76 -2.61 -8.66
CA MET A 20 7.80 -2.14 -7.64
C MET A 20 7.67 -0.60 -7.68
N GLY A 21 6.92 -0.10 -8.67
CA GLY A 21 6.42 1.28 -8.63
C GLY A 21 5.21 1.36 -7.70
N LEU A 22 5.19 2.34 -6.80
CA LEU A 22 4.14 2.62 -5.86
C LEU A 22 3.62 4.05 -6.08
N SER A 23 2.39 4.31 -5.70
CA SER A 23 1.80 5.64 -5.76
C SER A 23 0.97 5.93 -4.51
N GLY A 24 1.02 7.18 -4.06
CA GLY A 24 0.29 7.67 -2.89
C GLY A 24 0.55 9.15 -2.71
N ASP A 25 -0.23 9.81 -1.92
CA ASP A 25 0.04 11.19 -1.49
C ASP A 25 1.00 11.14 -0.28
N PHE A 26 2.31 11.12 -0.56
CA PHE A 26 3.31 10.94 0.49
C PHE A 26 3.60 12.21 1.28
N ASN A 27 3.23 13.38 0.76
CA ASN A 27 3.49 14.66 1.42
C ASN A 27 2.24 15.32 2.01
N GLY A 28 1.03 14.78 1.73
CA GLY A 28 -0.24 15.28 2.25
C GLY A 28 -0.74 16.54 1.54
N ASP A 29 -0.33 16.78 0.29
CA ASP A 29 -0.74 17.97 -0.48
C ASP A 29 -1.99 17.73 -1.36
N GLY A 30 -2.54 16.51 -1.35
CA GLY A 30 -3.72 16.10 -2.11
C GLY A 30 -3.40 15.62 -3.52
N TYR A 31 -2.12 15.54 -3.94
CA TYR A 31 -1.72 15.02 -5.23
C TYR A 31 -0.99 13.69 -5.08
N THR A 32 -1.26 12.77 -5.98
CA THR A 32 -0.60 11.46 -5.97
C THR A 32 0.85 11.58 -6.44
N ASP A 33 1.76 11.16 -5.58
CA ASP A 33 3.19 11.05 -5.81
C ASP A 33 3.59 9.66 -6.32
N LEU A 34 4.85 9.49 -6.69
CA LEU A 34 5.41 8.22 -7.11
C LEU A 34 6.56 7.80 -6.19
N ALA A 35 6.63 6.52 -5.87
CA ALA A 35 7.75 5.94 -5.13
C ALA A 35 8.24 4.66 -5.79
N HIS A 36 9.51 4.37 -5.62
CA HIS A 36 10.11 3.10 -6.03
C HIS A 36 11.29 2.73 -5.13
N VAL A 37 11.64 1.44 -5.12
CA VAL A 37 12.87 0.97 -4.49
C VAL A 37 13.93 0.70 -5.55
N GLU A 38 15.16 1.14 -5.30
CA GLU A 38 16.33 0.74 -6.07
C GLU A 38 16.91 -0.56 -5.50
N PRO A 39 16.81 -1.70 -6.23
CA PRO A 39 17.18 -3.00 -5.67
C PRO A 39 18.68 -3.13 -5.34
N ALA A 40 19.54 -2.38 -6.03
CA ALA A 40 20.99 -2.44 -5.84
C ALA A 40 21.44 -1.79 -4.52
N THR A 41 20.76 -0.76 -4.06
CA THR A 41 21.12 0.05 -2.89
C THR A 41 20.14 -0.11 -1.74
N ASN A 42 18.93 -0.65 -2.00
CA ASN A 42 17.79 -0.67 -1.09
C ASN A 42 17.34 0.75 -0.65
N HIS A 43 17.54 1.73 -1.53
CA HIS A 43 17.03 3.08 -1.33
C HIS A 43 15.60 3.18 -1.86
N TRP A 44 14.74 3.78 -1.06
CA TRP A 44 13.39 4.19 -1.45
C TRP A 44 13.44 5.62 -1.92
N HIS A 45 13.03 5.83 -3.15
CA HIS A 45 13.00 7.11 -3.81
C HIS A 45 11.56 7.57 -3.98
N VAL A 46 11.33 8.85 -3.77
CA VAL A 46 10.03 9.49 -3.98
C VAL A 46 10.19 10.67 -4.95
N ILE A 47 9.19 10.83 -5.80
CA ILE A 47 9.04 11.94 -6.72
C ILE A 47 7.71 12.59 -6.42
N LEU A 48 7.76 13.77 -5.83
CA LEU A 48 6.57 14.52 -5.48
C LEU A 48 5.91 15.14 -6.71
N ASN A 49 4.59 15.09 -6.75
CA ASN A 49 3.76 15.75 -7.74
C ASN A 49 3.24 17.07 -7.16
N SER A 50 3.33 18.15 -7.91
CA SER A 50 2.75 19.45 -7.54
C SER A 50 1.71 19.87 -8.58
N SER A 51 0.53 19.25 -8.53
CA SER A 51 -0.65 19.45 -9.38
C SER A 51 -0.47 19.22 -10.90
N SER A 52 0.65 19.54 -11.49
CA SER A 52 0.87 19.41 -12.95
C SER A 52 2.30 19.04 -13.34
N THR A 53 3.19 18.94 -12.38
CA THR A 53 4.61 18.64 -12.62
C THR A 53 5.15 17.74 -11.52
N PHE A 54 5.94 16.75 -11.93
CA PHE A 54 6.74 15.97 -11.01
C PHE A 54 8.06 16.67 -10.71
N GLY A 55 8.45 16.67 -9.43
CA GLY A 55 9.71 17.21 -8.94
C GLY A 55 10.92 16.33 -9.28
N GLN A 56 12.03 16.60 -8.61
CA GLN A 56 13.21 15.76 -8.69
C GLN A 56 13.04 14.54 -7.76
N GLU A 57 13.58 13.41 -8.19
CA GLU A 57 13.68 12.23 -7.36
C GLU A 57 14.52 12.48 -6.11
N GLN A 58 14.02 12.02 -4.95
CA GLN A 58 14.71 12.17 -3.66
C GLN A 58 14.72 10.82 -2.93
N THR A 59 15.82 10.51 -2.27
CA THR A 59 15.91 9.33 -1.39
C THR A 59 15.23 9.64 -0.06
N TRP A 60 14.16 8.91 0.24
CA TRP A 60 13.36 9.10 1.46
C TRP A 60 13.67 8.08 2.54
N LEU A 61 14.17 6.90 2.17
CA LEU A 61 14.54 5.86 3.12
C LEU A 61 15.67 5.01 2.56
N SER A 62 16.62 4.65 3.42
CA SER A 62 17.66 3.67 3.13
C SER A 62 17.54 2.53 4.13
N THR A 63 17.07 1.38 3.69
CA THR A 63 16.87 0.22 4.56
C THR A 63 17.00 -1.08 3.79
N THR A 64 17.64 -2.07 4.40
CA THR A 64 17.73 -3.40 3.81
C THR A 64 16.44 -4.16 4.06
N LEU A 65 15.78 -4.59 2.99
CA LEU A 65 14.56 -5.39 3.07
C LEU A 65 14.88 -6.87 2.81
N PRO A 66 14.25 -7.79 3.56
CA PRO A 66 14.24 -9.21 3.18
C PRO A 66 13.66 -9.40 1.77
N SER A 67 14.19 -10.38 1.02
CA SER A 67 13.75 -10.66 -0.36
C SER A 67 12.26 -11.08 -0.49
N SER A 68 11.65 -11.47 0.62
CA SER A 68 10.23 -11.82 0.73
C SER A 68 9.32 -10.64 1.10
N THR A 69 9.85 -9.41 1.13
CA THR A 69 9.06 -8.22 1.47
C THR A 69 8.23 -7.77 0.27
N ILE A 70 6.94 -7.58 0.49
CA ILE A 70 5.99 -6.97 -0.45
C ILE A 70 5.63 -5.59 0.11
N PRO A 71 5.96 -4.51 -0.60
CA PRO A 71 5.60 -3.17 -0.18
C PRO A 71 4.15 -2.85 -0.57
N LEU A 72 3.47 -2.13 0.31
CA LEU A 72 2.13 -1.59 0.14
C LEU A 72 2.16 -0.12 0.55
N VAL A 73 1.15 0.64 0.16
CA VAL A 73 1.06 2.08 0.43
C VAL A 73 -0.31 2.42 0.99
N GLY A 74 -0.34 3.34 1.95
CA GLY A 74 -1.55 3.98 2.43
C GLY A 74 -1.35 4.66 3.77
N ASP A 75 -2.30 5.48 4.15
CA ASP A 75 -2.28 6.25 5.40
C ASP A 75 -2.72 5.34 6.56
N ALA A 76 -1.75 4.82 7.31
CA ALA A 76 -2.01 3.87 8.38
C ALA A 76 -2.29 4.53 9.74
N GLU A 77 -1.98 5.83 9.87
CA GLU A 77 -2.17 6.60 11.11
C GLU A 77 -3.22 7.72 10.99
N ALA A 78 -3.83 7.92 9.79
CA ALA A 78 -4.81 8.93 9.46
C ALA A 78 -4.27 10.37 9.62
N ASP A 79 -3.03 10.61 9.20
CA ASP A 79 -2.42 11.94 9.21
C ASP A 79 -2.51 12.66 7.86
N GLY A 80 -3.13 12.04 6.87
CA GLY A 80 -3.32 12.55 5.51
C GLY A 80 -2.14 12.29 4.59
N LYS A 81 -1.14 11.51 5.03
CA LYS A 81 0.01 11.13 4.21
C LYS A 81 0.05 9.63 4.01
N ALA A 82 0.39 9.23 2.81
CA ALA A 82 0.58 7.80 2.53
C ALA A 82 1.90 7.31 3.12
N ASP A 83 1.84 6.20 3.85
CA ASP A 83 2.96 5.51 4.46
C ASP A 83 3.47 4.35 3.60
N LEU A 84 4.67 3.87 3.90
CA LEU A 84 5.22 2.68 3.32
C LEU A 84 5.00 1.50 4.26
N ILE A 85 4.16 0.55 3.87
CA ILE A 85 3.86 -0.66 4.60
C ILE A 85 4.67 -1.82 3.99
N LEU A 86 5.41 -2.53 4.81
CA LEU A 86 6.34 -3.59 4.40
C LEU A 86 5.88 -4.92 4.99
N TRP A 87 5.21 -5.74 4.19
CA TRP A 87 4.78 -7.05 4.61
C TRP A 87 5.76 -8.14 4.16
N ASN A 88 6.20 -8.98 5.09
CA ASN A 88 7.08 -10.10 4.79
C ASN A 88 6.27 -11.38 4.55
N SER A 89 6.25 -11.86 3.32
CA SER A 89 5.44 -13.02 2.92
C SER A 89 5.87 -14.34 3.58
N SER A 90 7.11 -14.44 4.04
CA SER A 90 7.62 -15.66 4.69
C SER A 90 7.27 -15.73 6.17
N SER A 91 7.33 -14.61 6.89
CA SER A 91 7.05 -14.56 8.33
C SER A 91 5.67 -14.03 8.67
N GLY A 92 5.01 -13.32 7.74
CA GLY A 92 3.79 -12.58 8.00
C GLY A 92 4.01 -11.31 8.82
N SER A 93 5.24 -10.86 9.02
CA SER A 93 5.54 -9.63 9.75
C SER A 93 5.12 -8.41 8.95
N TRP A 94 4.48 -7.45 9.62
CA TRP A 94 4.07 -6.16 9.08
C TRP A 94 4.89 -5.06 9.73
N GLN A 95 5.59 -4.29 8.93
CA GLN A 95 6.33 -3.10 9.38
C GLN A 95 5.77 -1.88 8.66
N VAL A 96 5.81 -0.74 9.33
CA VAL A 96 5.39 0.54 8.75
C VAL A 96 6.51 1.55 8.93
N ALA A 97 6.80 2.25 7.84
CA ALA A 97 7.65 3.42 7.80
C ALA A 97 6.75 4.63 7.49
N THR A 98 6.40 5.39 8.52
CA THR A 98 5.46 6.50 8.40
C THR A 98 6.07 7.66 7.65
N SER A 99 5.25 8.36 6.87
CA SER A 99 5.68 9.52 6.12
C SER A 99 5.74 10.77 7.00
N THR A 100 6.83 11.53 6.88
CA THR A 100 6.96 12.88 7.48
C THR A 100 6.56 14.00 6.51
N GLY A 101 6.16 13.65 5.29
CA GLY A 101 5.95 14.59 4.19
C GLY A 101 7.21 14.96 3.41
N SER A 102 8.39 14.47 3.84
CA SER A 102 9.68 14.70 3.17
C SER A 102 10.68 13.56 3.32
N SER A 103 10.33 12.54 4.08
CA SER A 103 11.09 11.30 4.29
C SER A 103 10.19 10.24 4.88
N PHE A 104 10.61 8.98 4.84
CA PHE A 104 10.00 7.92 5.65
C PHE A 104 10.78 7.74 6.95
N SER A 105 10.06 7.48 8.05
CA SER A 105 10.65 7.05 9.32
C SER A 105 11.33 5.67 9.15
N PRO A 106 12.28 5.31 10.03
CA PRO A 106 12.75 3.93 10.07
C PRO A 106 11.56 2.96 10.29
N PRO A 107 11.48 1.84 9.54
CA PRO A 107 10.38 0.89 9.67
C PRO A 107 10.29 0.32 11.09
N THR A 108 9.10 0.34 11.66
CA THR A 108 8.80 -0.26 12.96
C THR A 108 7.83 -1.43 12.79
N THR A 109 7.93 -2.46 13.63
CA THR A 109 7.03 -3.62 13.56
C THR A 109 5.68 -3.26 14.15
N TRP A 110 4.65 -3.24 13.32
CA TRP A 110 3.27 -2.99 13.72
C TRP A 110 2.50 -4.27 14.05
N HIS A 111 2.88 -5.40 13.42
CA HIS A 111 2.43 -6.72 13.84
C HIS A 111 3.53 -7.75 13.59
N PRO A 112 3.85 -8.61 14.58
CA PRO A 112 4.98 -9.55 14.46
C PRO A 112 4.77 -10.68 13.45
N GLY A 113 3.49 -11.03 13.13
CA GLY A 113 3.22 -12.02 12.11
C GLY A 113 1.76 -12.45 12.03
N PHE A 114 1.12 -12.19 10.86
CA PHE A 114 -0.09 -12.88 10.42
C PHE A 114 -0.12 -12.96 8.90
N GLY A 115 -0.82 -13.96 8.37
CA GLY A 115 -1.03 -14.13 6.95
C GLY A 115 0.20 -14.60 6.17
N ALA A 116 1.22 -15.20 6.81
CA ALA A 116 2.38 -15.75 6.09
C ALA A 116 1.96 -16.67 4.94
N GLY A 117 2.51 -16.47 3.73
CA GLY A 117 2.16 -17.22 2.53
C GLY A 117 0.79 -16.89 1.93
N GLN A 118 0.09 -15.88 2.44
CA GLN A 118 -1.21 -15.42 1.93
C GLN A 118 -1.03 -14.22 0.98
N THR A 119 -2.11 -13.63 0.51
CA THR A 119 -2.09 -12.39 -0.28
C THR A 119 -2.40 -11.21 0.65
N PRO A 120 -1.48 -10.21 0.76
CA PRO A 120 -1.72 -9.04 1.59
C PRO A 120 -2.66 -8.05 0.90
N LEU A 121 -3.41 -7.31 1.70
CA LEU A 121 -4.39 -6.31 1.30
C LEU A 121 -4.34 -5.14 2.27
N MET A 122 -4.79 -3.98 1.83
CA MET A 122 -5.00 -2.81 2.68
C MET A 122 -6.39 -2.25 2.42
N GLY A 123 -6.99 -1.65 3.45
CA GLY A 123 -8.28 -0.97 3.35
C GLY A 123 -8.66 -0.37 4.69
N ASP A 124 -9.49 0.66 4.69
CA ASP A 124 -10.18 1.14 5.88
C ASP A 124 -11.46 0.30 6.01
N PHE A 125 -11.37 -0.81 6.75
CA PHE A 125 -12.48 -1.76 6.87
C PHE A 125 -13.48 -1.37 7.97
N ASN A 126 -13.12 -0.45 8.87
CA ASN A 126 -13.95 -0.03 9.99
C ASN A 126 -14.41 1.44 9.92
N GLY A 127 -13.99 2.20 8.90
CA GLY A 127 -14.40 3.58 8.66
C GLY A 127 -13.71 4.62 9.56
N ASP A 128 -12.56 4.27 10.15
CA ASP A 128 -11.84 5.19 11.05
C ASP A 128 -10.77 6.03 10.34
N GLN A 129 -10.72 5.94 9.00
CA GLN A 129 -9.81 6.62 8.09
C GLN A 129 -8.36 6.14 8.17
N ARG A 130 -8.06 5.07 8.92
CA ARG A 130 -6.77 4.41 8.91
C ARG A 130 -6.81 3.18 8.01
N LEU A 131 -5.75 2.96 7.27
CA LEU A 131 -5.64 1.72 6.53
C LEU A 131 -5.30 0.56 7.45
N ASP A 132 -6.19 -0.42 7.46
CA ASP A 132 -6.04 -1.68 8.15
C ASP A 132 -5.26 -2.68 7.32
N ALA A 133 -4.62 -3.63 7.98
CA ALA A 133 -3.91 -4.72 7.33
C ALA A 133 -4.83 -5.93 7.13
N GLY A 134 -4.89 -6.43 5.90
CA GLY A 134 -5.67 -7.60 5.55
C GLY A 134 -4.84 -8.68 4.87
N THR A 135 -5.29 -9.93 4.96
CA THR A 135 -4.77 -11.04 4.17
C THR A 135 -5.90 -11.94 3.72
N VAL A 136 -5.72 -12.55 2.54
CA VAL A 136 -6.67 -13.54 2.03
C VAL A 136 -5.97 -14.82 1.60
N SER A 137 -6.59 -15.95 1.96
CA SER A 137 -6.18 -17.28 1.49
C SER A 137 -7.38 -18.21 1.43
N ASN A 138 -7.53 -18.92 0.31
CA ASN A 138 -8.59 -19.91 0.11
C ASN A 138 -10.00 -19.39 0.43
N GLY A 139 -10.26 -18.10 0.19
CA GLY A 139 -11.54 -17.45 0.46
C GLY A 139 -11.77 -17.07 1.92
N ALA A 140 -10.77 -17.19 2.79
CA ALA A 140 -10.79 -16.63 4.14
C ALA A 140 -10.09 -15.27 4.12
N TRP A 141 -10.80 -14.22 4.53
CA TRP A 141 -10.35 -12.84 4.61
C TRP A 141 -10.14 -12.48 6.08
N THR A 142 -8.93 -12.15 6.42
CA THR A 142 -8.53 -11.83 7.79
C THR A 142 -8.04 -10.40 7.86
N VAL A 143 -8.54 -9.63 8.82
CA VAL A 143 -8.22 -8.21 8.99
C VAL A 143 -7.68 -7.98 10.40
N ALA A 144 -6.66 -7.15 10.49
CA ALA A 144 -6.10 -6.59 11.72
C ALA A 144 -6.22 -5.07 11.65
N LEU A 145 -7.10 -4.50 12.49
CA LEU A 145 -7.40 -3.08 12.50
C LEU A 145 -6.20 -2.24 12.95
N SER A 146 -6.00 -1.10 12.29
CA SER A 146 -4.98 -0.12 12.69
C SER A 146 -5.39 0.60 13.97
N THR A 147 -4.41 0.84 14.83
CA THR A 147 -4.54 1.68 16.04
C THR A 147 -3.86 3.05 15.84
N GLY A 148 -3.31 3.32 14.65
CA GLY A 148 -2.48 4.48 14.37
C GLY A 148 -1.02 4.34 14.85
N SER A 149 -0.65 3.19 15.44
CA SER A 149 0.73 2.91 15.90
C SER A 149 1.04 1.41 15.91
N GLY A 150 0.12 0.59 15.42
CA GLY A 150 0.23 -0.85 15.31
C GLY A 150 -1.03 -1.46 14.71
N PHE A 151 -0.96 -2.72 14.28
CA PHE A 151 -2.11 -3.50 13.89
C PHE A 151 -2.55 -4.40 15.05
N GLY A 152 -3.86 -4.41 15.31
CA GLY A 152 -4.49 -5.21 16.38
C GLY A 152 -4.46 -6.71 16.10
N SER A 153 -5.19 -7.47 16.93
CA SER A 153 -5.31 -8.91 16.73
C SER A 153 -6.08 -9.24 15.45
N PRO A 154 -5.53 -10.09 14.57
CA PRO A 154 -6.21 -10.48 13.33
C PRO A 154 -7.48 -11.26 13.60
N THR A 155 -8.55 -10.93 12.89
CA THR A 155 -9.84 -11.65 12.95
C THR A 155 -10.31 -12.00 11.54
N THR A 156 -10.97 -13.15 11.39
CA THR A 156 -11.57 -13.53 10.10
C THR A 156 -12.89 -12.77 9.94
N TRP A 157 -12.96 -11.90 8.94
CA TRP A 157 -14.15 -11.10 8.65
C TRP A 157 -15.08 -11.79 7.66
N LEU A 158 -14.51 -12.52 6.70
CA LEU A 158 -15.31 -13.24 5.71
C LEU A 158 -14.66 -14.59 5.39
N SER A 159 -15.47 -15.62 5.19
CA SER A 159 -14.99 -16.96 4.84
C SER A 159 -15.79 -17.55 3.68
N GLY A 160 -15.13 -18.37 2.87
CA GLY A 160 -15.75 -19.02 1.72
C GLY A 160 -15.98 -18.13 0.51
N PHE A 161 -15.40 -16.91 0.49
CA PHE A 161 -15.61 -15.95 -0.59
C PHE A 161 -14.38 -15.84 -1.50
N GLY A 162 -14.57 -16.10 -2.81
CA GLY A 162 -13.55 -15.90 -3.82
C GLY A 162 -12.35 -16.84 -3.75
N SER A 163 -12.54 -18.10 -3.29
CA SER A 163 -11.44 -19.08 -3.26
C SER A 163 -10.82 -19.26 -4.65
N GLY A 164 -9.49 -19.07 -4.77
CA GLY A 164 -8.77 -19.18 -6.03
C GLY A 164 -8.94 -18.00 -7.00
N ALA A 165 -9.67 -16.95 -6.60
CA ALA A 165 -9.84 -15.73 -7.36
C ALA A 165 -8.74 -14.69 -7.04
N THR A 166 -8.59 -13.68 -7.90
CA THR A 166 -7.76 -12.51 -7.62
C THR A 166 -8.53 -11.58 -6.69
N PRO A 167 -8.00 -11.27 -5.49
CA PRO A 167 -8.67 -10.38 -4.53
C PRO A 167 -8.47 -8.91 -4.92
N LEU A 168 -9.46 -8.09 -4.61
CA LEU A 168 -9.45 -6.64 -4.74
C LEU A 168 -10.11 -6.04 -3.50
N THR A 169 -9.71 -4.81 -3.15
CA THR A 169 -10.34 -4.00 -2.11
C THR A 169 -10.72 -2.63 -2.65
N GLY A 170 -11.76 -2.03 -2.13
CA GLY A 170 -12.23 -0.70 -2.49
C GLY A 170 -13.60 -0.43 -1.90
N ASP A 171 -13.99 0.82 -1.80
CA ASP A 171 -15.35 1.22 -1.45
C ASP A 171 -16.22 1.14 -2.72
N PHE A 172 -16.95 0.03 -2.89
CA PHE A 172 -17.74 -0.24 -4.10
C PHE A 172 -19.18 0.28 -4.01
N ASN A 173 -19.64 0.64 -2.83
CA ASN A 173 -20.99 1.17 -2.61
C ASN A 173 -21.02 2.66 -2.22
N GLY A 174 -19.86 3.26 -1.90
CA GLY A 174 -19.73 4.68 -1.55
C GLY A 174 -20.09 5.02 -0.10
N ASP A 175 -20.03 4.05 0.81
CA ASP A 175 -20.35 4.23 2.23
C ASP A 175 -19.15 4.64 3.10
N GLY A 176 -17.95 4.66 2.51
CA GLY A 176 -16.70 5.03 3.17
C GLY A 176 -15.99 3.85 3.83
N LEU A 177 -16.54 2.63 3.76
CA LEU A 177 -15.89 1.42 4.22
C LEU A 177 -15.22 0.69 3.06
N THR A 178 -14.12 0.03 3.33
CA THR A 178 -13.49 -0.81 2.31
C THR A 178 -14.21 -2.15 2.19
N ASP A 179 -14.75 -2.41 1.00
CA ASP A 179 -15.34 -3.68 0.60
C ASP A 179 -14.28 -4.61 0.02
N VAL A 180 -14.67 -5.88 -0.17
CA VAL A 180 -13.81 -6.87 -0.81
C VAL A 180 -14.45 -7.42 -2.08
N ALA A 181 -13.62 -7.65 -3.10
CA ALA A 181 -14.06 -8.27 -4.33
C ALA A 181 -13.14 -9.41 -4.75
N ALA A 182 -13.69 -10.32 -5.55
CA ALA A 182 -12.99 -11.50 -6.05
C ALA A 182 -13.22 -11.64 -7.56
N ALA A 183 -12.15 -11.57 -8.35
CA ALA A 183 -12.18 -11.68 -9.80
C ALA A 183 -11.72 -13.07 -10.25
N SER A 184 -12.56 -13.80 -10.99
CA SER A 184 -12.24 -15.12 -11.53
C SER A 184 -13.05 -15.42 -12.78
N GLY A 185 -12.40 -15.98 -13.84
CA GLY A 185 -13.06 -16.45 -15.03
C GLY A 185 -13.90 -15.40 -15.78
N GLY A 186 -13.52 -14.11 -15.71
CA GLY A 186 -14.28 -13.00 -16.29
C GLY A 186 -15.47 -12.53 -15.44
N THR A 187 -15.65 -13.08 -14.24
CA THR A 187 -16.68 -12.67 -13.29
C THR A 187 -16.04 -11.89 -12.15
N LEU A 188 -16.72 -10.84 -11.69
CA LEU A 188 -16.40 -10.09 -10.48
C LEU A 188 -17.53 -10.30 -9.47
N SER A 189 -17.18 -10.74 -8.27
CA SER A 189 -18.10 -10.85 -7.12
C SER A 189 -17.66 -9.84 -6.07
N VAL A 190 -18.61 -9.17 -5.40
CA VAL A 190 -18.35 -8.18 -4.36
C VAL A 190 -19.06 -8.62 -3.08
N ALA A 191 -18.40 -8.45 -1.95
CA ALA A 191 -18.99 -8.53 -0.62
C ALA A 191 -18.80 -7.18 0.06
N LEU A 192 -19.91 -6.57 0.47
CA LEU A 192 -19.91 -5.24 1.10
C LEU A 192 -19.63 -5.36 2.59
N SER A 193 -18.89 -4.39 3.12
CA SER A 193 -18.72 -4.15 4.55
C SER A 193 -19.99 -3.52 5.13
N ASP A 194 -20.29 -3.70 6.43
CA ASP A 194 -21.43 -3.15 7.15
C ASP A 194 -21.10 -2.86 8.63
#